data_d69c1356ad55d10e89ea584b8bd4885b
#
_entry.id   d69c1356ad55d10e89ea584b8bd4885b
#
_cell.length_a   1.000
_cell.length_b   1.000
_cell.length_c   1.000
_cell.angle_alpha   90.00
_cell.angle_beta   90.00
_cell.angle_gamma   90.00
#
_symmetry.space_group_name_H-M   'P 1'
#
loop_
_entity.id
_entity.type
_entity.pdbx_description
1 polymer ?
#
loop_
_entity_poly.entity_id
_entity_poly.type
_entity_poly.pdbx_seq_one_letter_code
_entity_poly.pdbx_strand_id
1 'polypeptide(L)'
;KNKMVLGVDPAYRTGCKLAVVDQTGKVLHIDKVFITLPKDNYDKDIKTLLDIISKYKIEIIAIGNGTASRESEAFIAKLIQEHHLNVEFAIISEAGASVYSASQIAKEEFPDYHVEERSAVSIARRLQDPLAELVKIEPKAISVGQYQHDIPEKNLEEQLDFVVEKTVNNVGVDINTASKSLLKYVAGLNAGLIHNHWPLMS
;
A
#
# COMPACT_ATOMS: atom_id res chain seq x y z
N LYS A 1 -3.04 -10.61 -8.42
CA LYS A 1 -4.09 -10.88 -7.41
C LYS A 1 -3.76 -12.20 -6.68
N ASN A 2 -4.14 -12.31 -5.42
CA ASN A 2 -4.07 -13.52 -4.59
C ASN A 2 -2.65 -14.02 -4.24
N LYS A 3 -1.67 -13.14 -4.09
CA LYS A 3 -0.32 -13.49 -3.63
C LYS A 3 -0.09 -13.04 -2.19
N MET A 4 0.79 -13.77 -1.48
CA MET A 4 1.36 -13.33 -0.21
C MET A 4 2.40 -12.25 -0.48
N VAL A 5 2.18 -11.06 0.06
CA VAL A 5 2.99 -9.88 -0.22
C VAL A 5 3.69 -9.37 1.03
N LEU A 6 4.97 -9.07 0.92
CA LEU A 6 5.72 -8.27 1.88
C LEU A 6 5.81 -6.83 1.35
N GLY A 7 5.11 -5.90 1.98
CA GLY A 7 5.24 -4.48 1.72
C GLY A 7 6.44 -3.90 2.47
N VAL A 8 7.20 -3.07 1.79
CA VAL A 8 8.37 -2.36 2.33
C VAL A 8 8.18 -0.87 2.11
N ASP A 9 8.11 -0.12 3.19
CA ASP A 9 8.17 1.35 3.18
C ASP A 9 9.60 1.79 3.49
N PRO A 10 10.38 2.21 2.47
CA PRO A 10 11.80 2.51 2.63
C PRO A 10 12.02 3.77 3.48
N ALA A 11 13.02 3.72 4.35
CA ALA A 11 13.48 4.88 5.10
C ALA A 11 14.96 4.73 5.49
N TYR A 12 15.66 5.86 5.66
CA TYR A 12 17.06 5.83 6.08
C TYR A 12 17.21 5.61 7.59
N ARG A 13 16.81 6.58 8.39
CA ARG A 13 17.13 6.60 9.84
C ARG A 13 16.15 5.82 10.70
N THR A 14 14.87 5.85 10.35
CA THR A 14 13.80 5.22 11.14
C THR A 14 13.65 3.73 10.86
N GLY A 15 14.39 3.22 9.88
CA GLY A 15 14.30 1.84 9.39
C GLY A 15 13.13 1.63 8.43
N CYS A 16 13.30 0.69 7.52
CA CYS A 16 12.25 0.28 6.59
C CYS A 16 11.15 -0.45 7.36
N LYS A 17 9.91 -0.01 7.23
CA LYS A 17 8.76 -0.70 7.82
C LYS A 17 8.32 -1.82 6.90
N LEU A 18 7.97 -2.93 7.50
CA LEU A 18 7.56 -4.16 6.83
C LEU A 18 6.12 -4.51 7.18
N ALA A 19 5.33 -4.87 6.21
CA ALA A 19 3.98 -5.37 6.41
C ALA A 19 3.74 -6.64 5.59
N VAL A 20 3.42 -7.73 6.25
CA VAL A 20 2.97 -8.97 5.58
C VAL A 20 1.48 -8.90 5.39
N VAL A 21 1.06 -9.06 4.14
CA VAL A 21 -0.36 -9.02 3.75
C VAL A 21 -0.70 -10.31 3.02
N ASP A 22 -1.77 -10.97 3.46
CA ASP A 22 -2.24 -12.19 2.82
C ASP A 22 -2.97 -11.94 1.50
N GLN A 23 -3.40 -12.99 0.85
CA GLN A 23 -4.06 -12.95 -0.47
C GLN A 23 -5.38 -12.16 -0.46
N THR A 24 -5.98 -11.94 0.70
CA THR A 24 -7.23 -11.18 0.88
C THR A 24 -6.99 -9.72 1.24
N GLY A 25 -5.74 -9.31 1.44
CA GLY A 25 -5.38 -7.97 1.92
C GLY A 25 -5.32 -7.84 3.44
N LYS A 26 -5.47 -8.93 4.19
CA LYS A 26 -5.36 -8.93 5.66
C LYS A 26 -3.90 -8.81 6.08
N VAL A 27 -3.62 -7.94 7.06
CA VAL A 27 -2.29 -7.81 7.65
C VAL A 27 -2.03 -8.95 8.63
N LEU A 28 -0.93 -9.68 8.43
CA LEU A 28 -0.53 -10.81 9.27
C LEU A 28 0.63 -10.47 10.20
N HIS A 29 1.49 -9.52 9.82
CA HIS A 29 2.68 -9.18 10.58
C HIS A 29 3.20 -7.79 10.22
N ILE A 30 3.72 -7.10 11.21
CA ILE A 30 4.42 -5.81 11.07
C ILE A 30 5.81 -5.98 11.68
N ASP A 31 6.82 -5.45 11.01
CA ASP A 31 8.20 -5.47 11.50
C ASP A 31 9.00 -4.29 10.95
N LYS A 32 10.27 -4.23 11.28
CA LYS A 32 11.18 -3.18 10.88
C LYS A 32 12.59 -3.72 10.68
N VAL A 33 13.26 -3.27 9.61
CA VAL A 33 14.67 -3.58 9.32
C VAL A 33 15.46 -2.33 8.95
N PHE A 34 16.77 -2.35 9.21
CA PHE A 34 17.69 -1.26 8.91
C PHE A 34 18.66 -1.69 7.81
N ILE A 35 18.25 -1.51 6.55
CA ILE A 35 18.94 -2.03 5.37
C ILE A 35 19.40 -0.96 4.38
N THR A 36 19.11 0.32 4.66
CA THR A 36 19.32 1.43 3.72
C THR A 36 20.56 2.28 4.01
N LEU A 37 21.04 2.28 5.23
CA LEU A 37 22.28 2.95 5.58
C LEU A 37 23.41 1.93 5.77
N PRO A 38 24.64 2.27 5.34
CA PRO A 38 25.80 1.42 5.57
C PRO A 38 26.01 1.13 7.07
N LYS A 39 26.30 -0.10 7.40
CA LYS A 39 26.66 -0.56 8.74
C LYS A 39 27.52 -1.82 8.66
N ASP A 40 28.23 -2.12 9.73
CA ASP A 40 29.19 -3.22 9.75
C ASP A 40 28.54 -4.61 9.72
N ASN A 41 27.29 -4.71 10.25
CA ASN A 41 26.63 -6.00 10.36
C ASN A 41 25.12 -5.90 10.07
N TYR A 42 24.66 -6.70 9.14
CA TYR A 42 23.25 -6.84 8.74
C TYR A 42 22.62 -8.16 9.20
N ASP A 43 23.32 -9.01 9.94
CA ASP A 43 22.88 -10.38 10.25
C ASP A 43 21.49 -10.43 10.88
N LYS A 44 21.18 -9.49 11.78
CA LYS A 44 19.86 -9.40 12.41
C LYS A 44 18.77 -9.06 11.40
N ASP A 45 19.02 -8.11 10.50
CA ASP A 45 18.03 -7.68 9.50
C ASP A 45 17.83 -8.75 8.43
N ILE A 46 18.92 -9.38 8.00
CA ILE A 46 18.89 -10.54 7.09
C ILE A 46 18.08 -11.67 7.71
N LYS A 47 18.37 -12.03 8.96
CA LYS A 47 17.62 -13.06 9.67
C LYS A 47 16.13 -12.71 9.75
N THR A 48 15.78 -11.49 10.11
CA THR A 48 14.39 -11.03 10.18
C THR A 48 13.68 -11.19 8.83
N LEU A 49 14.30 -10.75 7.73
CA LEU A 49 13.73 -10.87 6.40
C LEU A 49 13.57 -12.35 5.97
N LEU A 50 14.58 -13.17 6.19
CA LEU A 50 14.52 -14.60 5.84
C LEU A 50 13.45 -15.33 6.65
N ASP A 51 13.34 -15.05 7.96
CA ASP A 51 12.33 -15.64 8.84
C ASP A 51 10.90 -15.24 8.37
N ILE A 52 10.67 -13.97 8.00
CA ILE A 52 9.40 -13.49 7.48
C ILE A 52 9.07 -14.18 6.16
N ILE A 53 10.00 -14.18 5.20
CA ILE A 53 9.81 -14.78 3.88
C ILE A 53 9.44 -16.24 4.00
N SER A 54 10.15 -17.00 4.84
CA SER A 54 9.91 -18.41 5.06
C SER A 54 8.59 -18.68 5.81
N LYS A 55 8.39 -18.00 6.94
CA LYS A 55 7.23 -18.21 7.82
C LYS A 55 5.90 -17.94 7.11
N TYR A 56 5.83 -16.84 6.37
CA TYR A 56 4.60 -16.40 5.69
C TYR A 56 4.53 -16.84 4.23
N LYS A 57 5.53 -17.58 3.75
CA LYS A 57 5.61 -18.02 2.35
C LYS A 57 5.43 -16.86 1.37
N ILE A 58 6.19 -15.79 1.58
CA ILE A 58 6.12 -14.59 0.75
C ILE A 58 6.45 -14.96 -0.70
N GLU A 59 5.60 -14.52 -1.62
CA GLU A 59 5.74 -14.76 -3.06
C GLU A 59 6.33 -13.54 -3.77
N ILE A 60 6.01 -12.32 -3.27
CA ILE A 60 6.46 -11.07 -3.87
C ILE A 60 6.69 -10.00 -2.81
N ILE A 61 7.74 -9.19 -3.01
CA ILE A 61 8.09 -8.05 -2.17
C ILE A 61 7.73 -6.76 -2.92
N ALA A 62 6.85 -5.94 -2.35
CA ALA A 62 6.46 -4.65 -2.86
C ALA A 62 7.27 -3.55 -2.17
N ILE A 63 8.10 -2.83 -2.90
CA ILE A 63 8.97 -1.78 -2.37
C ILE A 63 8.44 -0.42 -2.82
N GLY A 64 8.16 0.48 -1.88
CA GLY A 64 7.77 1.85 -2.21
C GLY A 64 8.86 2.60 -2.96
N ASN A 65 8.49 3.48 -3.89
CA ASN A 65 9.42 4.20 -4.76
C ASN A 65 9.90 5.55 -4.21
N GLY A 66 9.71 5.81 -2.93
CA GLY A 66 10.13 7.05 -2.29
C GLY A 66 11.59 7.10 -1.87
N THR A 67 11.84 7.84 -0.81
CA THR A 67 13.18 7.98 -0.23
C THR A 67 13.77 6.62 0.15
N ALA A 68 15.07 6.41 -0.12
CA ALA A 68 15.79 5.15 0.15
C ALA A 68 15.28 3.90 -0.61
N SER A 69 14.48 4.08 -1.64
CA SER A 69 13.97 2.98 -2.46
C SER A 69 15.09 2.20 -3.17
N ARG A 70 16.07 2.91 -3.73
CA ARG A 70 17.20 2.30 -4.45
C ARG A 70 18.07 1.41 -3.56
N GLU A 71 18.34 1.87 -2.36
CA GLU A 71 19.12 1.13 -1.36
C GLU A 71 18.35 -0.12 -0.90
N SER A 72 17.06 0.02 -0.66
CA SER A 72 16.17 -1.09 -0.31
C SER A 72 16.10 -2.13 -1.44
N GLU A 73 15.93 -1.68 -2.69
CA GLU A 73 15.92 -2.53 -3.87
C GLU A 73 17.24 -3.31 -4.01
N ALA A 74 18.36 -2.61 -3.92
CA ALA A 74 19.68 -3.23 -4.05
C ALA A 74 19.93 -4.29 -2.97
N PHE A 75 19.53 -3.99 -1.71
CA PHE A 75 19.66 -4.93 -0.61
C PHE A 75 18.78 -6.17 -0.79
N ILE A 76 17.53 -5.98 -1.16
CA ILE A 76 16.55 -7.07 -1.36
C ILE A 76 16.97 -7.94 -2.56
N ALA A 77 17.39 -7.33 -3.67
CA ALA A 77 17.87 -8.07 -4.84
C ALA A 77 19.08 -8.94 -4.49
N LYS A 78 20.04 -8.39 -3.74
CA LYS A 78 21.20 -9.13 -3.25
C LYS A 78 20.81 -10.27 -2.31
N LEU A 79 19.89 -10.02 -1.36
CA LEU A 79 19.38 -11.04 -0.45
C LEU A 79 18.76 -12.22 -1.19
N ILE A 80 17.90 -11.93 -2.18
CA ILE A 80 17.24 -12.94 -3.01
C ILE A 80 18.29 -13.79 -3.75
N GLN A 81 19.29 -13.15 -4.34
CA GLN A 81 20.35 -13.82 -5.08
C GLN A 81 21.24 -14.69 -4.19
N GLU A 82 21.73 -14.14 -3.07
CA GLU A 82 22.67 -14.84 -2.17
C GLU A 82 22.02 -16.05 -1.47
N HIS A 83 20.74 -15.96 -1.17
CA HIS A 83 20.01 -17.04 -0.47
C HIS A 83 19.14 -17.89 -1.41
N HIS A 84 19.26 -17.69 -2.74
CA HIS A 84 18.52 -18.45 -3.75
C HIS A 84 17.01 -18.50 -3.48
N LEU A 85 16.43 -17.37 -3.08
CA LEU A 85 15.02 -17.29 -2.73
C LEU A 85 14.12 -17.31 -3.98
N ASN A 86 13.05 -18.09 -3.93
CA ASN A 86 12.03 -18.08 -4.98
C ASN A 86 10.98 -16.99 -4.68
N VAL A 87 11.42 -15.73 -4.68
CA VAL A 87 10.60 -14.54 -4.39
C VAL A 87 10.91 -13.49 -5.44
N GLU A 88 9.88 -12.89 -5.99
CA GLU A 88 9.98 -11.73 -6.88
C GLU A 88 9.92 -10.42 -6.08
N PHE A 89 10.35 -9.30 -6.67
CA PHE A 89 10.08 -7.98 -6.12
C PHE A 89 9.61 -7.01 -7.20
N ALA A 90 8.89 -5.99 -6.78
CA ALA A 90 8.42 -4.91 -7.64
C ALA A 90 8.49 -3.57 -6.91
N ILE A 91 8.84 -2.52 -7.66
CA ILE A 91 8.77 -1.15 -7.18
C ILE A 91 7.36 -0.63 -7.36
N ILE A 92 6.77 -0.13 -6.28
CA ILE A 92 5.38 0.32 -6.23
C ILE A 92 5.34 1.82 -5.96
N SER A 93 4.52 2.54 -6.71
CA SER A 93 4.29 3.96 -6.44
C SER A 93 3.70 4.14 -5.04
N GLU A 94 4.34 4.96 -4.22
CA GLU A 94 3.85 5.36 -2.91
C GLU A 94 3.14 6.73 -2.94
N ALA A 95 2.82 7.25 -4.13
CA ALA A 95 2.12 8.52 -4.29
C ALA A 95 0.87 8.58 -3.39
N GLY A 96 0.78 9.60 -2.55
CA GLY A 96 -0.30 9.78 -1.59
C GLY A 96 -0.33 8.78 -0.41
N ALA A 97 0.62 7.84 -0.28
CA ALA A 97 0.63 6.88 0.83
C ALA A 97 0.79 7.57 2.19
N SER A 98 1.58 8.61 2.28
CA SER A 98 1.72 9.41 3.50
C SER A 98 0.43 10.15 3.88
N VAL A 99 -0.32 10.63 2.89
CA VAL A 99 -1.63 11.26 3.10
C VAL A 99 -2.64 10.23 3.60
N TYR A 100 -2.73 9.07 2.94
CA TYR A 100 -3.59 7.97 3.38
C TYR A 100 -3.25 7.52 4.80
N SER A 101 -1.99 7.23 5.09
CA SER A 101 -1.56 6.67 6.38
C SER A 101 -1.82 7.61 7.57
N ALA A 102 -1.87 8.92 7.34
CA ALA A 102 -2.26 9.92 8.32
C ALA A 102 -3.77 10.19 8.37
N SER A 103 -4.55 9.69 7.42
CA SER A 103 -5.99 9.94 7.28
C SER A 103 -6.82 9.28 8.37
N GLN A 104 -8.07 9.74 8.53
CA GLN A 104 -9.03 9.13 9.42
C GLN A 104 -9.37 7.68 9.01
N ILE A 105 -9.47 7.41 7.71
CA ILE A 105 -9.73 6.06 7.18
C ILE A 105 -8.65 5.09 7.64
N ALA A 106 -7.38 5.46 7.53
CA ALA A 106 -6.27 4.61 7.94
C ALA A 106 -6.21 4.40 9.47
N LYS A 107 -6.58 5.42 10.25
CA LYS A 107 -6.69 5.31 11.71
C LYS A 107 -7.80 4.36 12.14
N GLU A 108 -8.91 4.35 11.42
CA GLU A 108 -10.02 3.43 11.68
C GLU A 108 -9.70 2.00 11.25
N GLU A 109 -9.01 1.82 10.11
CA GLU A 109 -8.57 0.50 9.66
C GLU A 109 -7.51 -0.12 10.59
N PHE A 110 -6.57 0.70 11.06
CA PHE A 110 -5.40 0.26 11.83
C PHE A 110 -5.12 1.21 13.01
N PRO A 111 -5.96 1.22 14.05
CA PRO A 111 -5.83 2.14 15.18
C PRO A 111 -4.51 1.96 15.95
N ASP A 112 -3.99 0.73 16.02
CA ASP A 112 -2.79 0.39 16.80
C ASP A 112 -1.48 0.52 16.02
N TYR A 113 -1.54 0.82 14.71
CA TYR A 113 -0.34 0.97 13.88
C TYR A 113 0.11 2.42 13.78
N HIS A 114 1.43 2.62 13.70
CA HIS A 114 2.02 3.91 13.38
C HIS A 114 1.80 4.28 11.90
N VAL A 115 1.95 5.57 11.60
CA VAL A 115 1.75 6.11 10.23
C VAL A 115 2.58 5.36 9.19
N GLU A 116 3.85 5.10 9.50
CA GLU A 116 4.79 4.42 8.59
C GLU A 116 4.44 2.93 8.40
N GLU A 117 3.89 2.28 9.42
CA GLU A 117 3.40 0.90 9.33
C GLU A 117 2.17 0.80 8.42
N ARG A 118 1.24 1.76 8.55
CA ARG A 118 0.08 1.88 7.64
C ARG A 118 0.51 2.13 6.20
N SER A 119 1.58 2.89 5.99
CA SER A 119 2.17 3.11 4.68
C SER A 119 2.69 1.80 4.06
N ALA A 120 3.41 0.99 4.82
CA ALA A 120 3.89 -0.32 4.35
C ALA A 120 2.74 -1.26 3.98
N VAL A 121 1.65 -1.26 4.75
CA VAL A 121 0.41 -2.00 4.41
C VAL A 121 -0.18 -1.51 3.09
N SER A 122 -0.29 -0.19 2.90
CA SER A 122 -0.82 0.39 1.66
C SER A 122 0.02 0.01 0.44
N ILE A 123 1.35 0.05 0.56
CA ILE A 123 2.27 -0.36 -0.51
C ILE A 123 2.03 -1.83 -0.91
N ALA A 124 1.90 -2.73 0.06
CA ALA A 124 1.61 -4.14 -0.21
C ALA A 124 0.25 -4.34 -0.91
N ARG A 125 -0.79 -3.67 -0.42
CA ARG A 125 -2.14 -3.77 -0.98
C ARG A 125 -2.25 -3.16 -2.38
N ARG A 126 -1.48 -2.11 -2.70
CA ARG A 126 -1.42 -1.53 -4.05
C ARG A 126 -0.95 -2.52 -5.10
N LEU A 127 -0.06 -3.44 -4.73
CA LEU A 127 0.36 -4.51 -5.62
C LEU A 127 -0.77 -5.50 -5.89
N GLN A 128 -1.61 -5.77 -4.89
CA GLN A 128 -2.72 -6.72 -4.99
C GLN A 128 -3.92 -6.12 -5.73
N ASP A 129 -4.34 -4.92 -5.34
CA ASP A 129 -5.48 -4.19 -5.91
C ASP A 129 -5.22 -2.68 -5.88
N PRO A 130 -4.55 -2.14 -6.90
CA PRO A 130 -4.20 -0.72 -6.96
C PRO A 130 -5.42 0.20 -6.83
N LEU A 131 -6.53 -0.16 -7.47
CA LEU A 131 -7.72 0.68 -7.50
C LEU A 131 -8.37 0.77 -6.12
N ALA A 132 -8.50 -0.36 -5.41
CA ALA A 132 -9.08 -0.41 -4.07
C ALA A 132 -8.31 0.44 -3.06
N GLU A 133 -6.98 0.55 -3.21
CA GLU A 133 -6.15 1.38 -2.35
C GLU A 133 -6.16 2.85 -2.77
N LEU A 134 -6.01 3.14 -4.05
CA LEU A 134 -5.90 4.51 -4.55
C LEU A 134 -7.18 5.33 -4.34
N VAL A 135 -8.37 4.71 -4.36
CA VAL A 135 -9.63 5.41 -4.07
C VAL A 135 -9.80 5.85 -2.62
N LYS A 136 -8.97 5.37 -1.71
CA LYS A 136 -8.93 5.85 -0.31
C LYS A 136 -8.24 7.19 -0.16
N ILE A 137 -7.54 7.64 -1.20
CA ILE A 137 -6.75 8.87 -1.23
C ILE A 137 -7.51 9.92 -2.04
N GLU A 138 -7.56 11.14 -1.56
CA GLU A 138 -8.10 12.24 -2.35
C GLU A 138 -7.34 12.37 -3.67
N PRO A 139 -8.03 12.44 -4.82
CA PRO A 139 -7.38 12.47 -6.13
C PRO A 139 -6.31 13.54 -6.28
N LYS A 140 -6.52 14.73 -5.68
CA LYS A 140 -5.54 15.82 -5.67
C LYS A 140 -4.20 15.47 -4.98
N ALA A 141 -4.22 14.55 -4.02
CA ALA A 141 -3.01 14.10 -3.32
C ALA A 141 -2.15 13.14 -4.15
N ILE A 142 -2.73 12.52 -5.17
CA ILE A 142 -2.05 11.59 -6.10
C ILE A 142 -1.53 12.34 -7.32
N SER A 143 -2.33 13.27 -7.84
CA SER A 143 -2.02 14.02 -9.06
C SER A 143 -1.25 15.30 -8.73
N VAL A 144 0.06 15.20 -8.53
CA VAL A 144 0.94 16.35 -8.43
C VAL A 144 1.33 16.79 -9.85
N GLY A 145 0.39 17.41 -10.59
CA GLY A 145 0.63 17.96 -11.92
C GLY A 145 1.04 19.42 -11.88
N GLN A 146 1.91 19.84 -12.80
CA GLN A 146 2.36 21.25 -12.96
C GLN A 146 1.22 22.24 -13.25
N TYR A 147 0.04 21.76 -13.62
CA TYR A 147 -1.12 22.56 -14.04
C TYR A 147 -2.20 22.71 -12.99
N GLN A 148 -2.02 22.20 -11.77
CA GLN A 148 -3.02 22.28 -10.68
C GLN A 148 -3.27 23.73 -10.20
N HIS A 149 -2.33 24.64 -10.43
CA HIS A 149 -2.44 26.05 -10.03
C HIS A 149 -3.36 26.89 -10.93
N ASP A 150 -3.69 26.38 -12.13
CA ASP A 150 -4.46 27.12 -13.14
C ASP A 150 -5.96 26.76 -13.13
N ILE A 151 -6.37 25.79 -12.34
CA ILE A 151 -7.77 25.33 -12.23
C ILE A 151 -8.29 25.63 -10.83
N PRO A 152 -9.50 26.22 -10.66
CA PRO A 152 -10.13 26.37 -9.36
C PRO A 152 -10.22 25.02 -8.64
N GLU A 153 -9.81 24.97 -7.39
CA GLU A 153 -9.66 23.73 -6.61
C GLU A 153 -10.94 22.87 -6.60
N LYS A 154 -12.10 23.51 -6.47
CA LYS A 154 -13.40 22.83 -6.51
C LYS A 154 -13.68 22.12 -7.85
N ASN A 155 -13.34 22.76 -8.96
CA ASN A 155 -13.55 22.19 -10.30
C ASN A 155 -12.58 21.03 -10.54
N LEU A 156 -11.38 21.07 -9.99
CA LEU A 156 -10.41 20.00 -10.08
C LEU A 156 -10.88 18.75 -9.31
N GLU A 157 -11.38 18.92 -8.08
CA GLU A 157 -11.92 17.83 -7.27
C GLU A 157 -13.10 17.15 -7.98
N GLU A 158 -14.07 17.90 -8.46
CA GLU A 158 -15.24 17.37 -9.18
C GLU A 158 -14.83 16.59 -10.46
N GLN A 159 -13.86 17.10 -11.21
CA GLN A 159 -13.37 16.40 -12.40
C GLN A 159 -12.60 15.13 -12.06
N LEU A 160 -11.77 15.14 -11.03
CA LEU A 160 -11.02 13.98 -10.58
C LEU A 160 -11.95 12.91 -10.03
N ASP A 161 -12.94 13.27 -9.22
CA ASP A 161 -13.96 12.33 -8.73
C ASP A 161 -14.75 11.70 -9.89
N PHE A 162 -15.12 12.50 -10.89
CA PHE A 162 -15.79 11.99 -12.09
C PHE A 162 -14.93 10.97 -12.87
N VAL A 163 -13.62 11.25 -13.01
CA VAL A 163 -12.71 10.31 -13.68
C VAL A 163 -12.56 9.01 -12.88
N VAL A 164 -12.45 9.10 -11.54
CA VAL A 164 -12.38 7.93 -10.67
C VAL A 164 -13.66 7.10 -10.77
N GLU A 165 -14.83 7.75 -10.66
CA GLU A 165 -16.13 7.08 -10.79
C GLU A 165 -16.28 6.37 -12.15
N LYS A 166 -15.95 7.05 -13.22
CA LYS A 166 -15.98 6.46 -14.57
C LYS A 166 -15.03 5.27 -14.70
N THR A 167 -13.84 5.36 -14.14
CA THR A 167 -12.85 4.29 -14.17
C THR A 167 -13.32 3.08 -13.37
N VAL A 168 -13.84 3.28 -12.16
CA VAL A 168 -14.38 2.23 -11.30
C VAL A 168 -15.54 1.49 -12.00
N ASN A 169 -16.45 2.23 -12.61
CA ASN A 169 -17.61 1.63 -13.30
C ASN A 169 -17.22 0.91 -14.60
N ASN A 170 -16.17 1.36 -15.30
CA ASN A 170 -15.68 0.69 -16.51
C ASN A 170 -14.91 -0.61 -16.21
N VAL A 171 -14.14 -0.64 -15.13
CA VAL A 171 -13.36 -1.83 -14.73
C VAL A 171 -14.26 -2.89 -14.10
N GLY A 172 -15.34 -2.48 -13.46
CA GLY A 172 -16.20 -3.33 -12.64
C GLY A 172 -15.56 -3.64 -11.28
N VAL A 173 -16.42 -3.83 -10.28
CA VAL A 173 -16.02 -4.07 -8.89
C VAL A 173 -16.74 -5.29 -8.35
N ASP A 174 -15.99 -6.21 -7.74
CA ASP A 174 -16.63 -7.29 -6.98
C ASP A 174 -17.14 -6.71 -5.66
N ILE A 175 -18.45 -6.61 -5.57
CA ILE A 175 -19.16 -6.02 -4.42
C ILE A 175 -18.82 -6.75 -3.12
N ASN A 176 -18.56 -8.06 -3.18
CA ASN A 176 -18.31 -8.87 -1.96
C ASN A 176 -16.91 -8.63 -1.36
N THR A 177 -15.98 -8.14 -2.14
CA THR A 177 -14.59 -7.94 -1.72
C THR A 177 -14.16 -6.47 -1.70
N ALA A 178 -15.00 -5.57 -2.22
CA ALA A 178 -14.69 -4.15 -2.34
C ALA A 178 -14.72 -3.42 -0.98
N SER A 179 -13.80 -2.50 -0.78
CA SER A 179 -13.80 -1.59 0.37
C SER A 179 -14.95 -0.58 0.29
N LYS A 180 -15.37 -0.05 1.45
CA LYS A 180 -16.36 1.05 1.51
C LYS A 180 -15.93 2.25 0.67
N SER A 181 -14.64 2.57 0.64
CA SER A 181 -14.07 3.67 -0.14
C SER A 181 -14.21 3.44 -1.65
N LEU A 182 -14.14 2.19 -2.11
CA LEU A 182 -14.34 1.85 -3.51
C LEU A 182 -15.82 1.85 -3.88
N LEU A 183 -16.67 1.32 -3.00
CA LEU A 183 -18.12 1.20 -3.25
C LEU A 183 -18.81 2.54 -3.43
N LYS A 184 -18.32 3.63 -2.83
CA LYS A 184 -18.90 4.98 -3.03
C LYS A 184 -18.86 5.46 -4.48
N TYR A 185 -17.96 4.91 -5.31
CA TYR A 185 -17.82 5.24 -6.72
C TYR A 185 -18.62 4.31 -7.65
N VAL A 186 -19.27 3.28 -7.13
CA VAL A 186 -20.07 2.35 -7.94
C VAL A 186 -21.44 2.95 -8.19
N ALA A 187 -21.80 3.13 -9.46
CA ALA A 187 -23.09 3.68 -9.86
C ALA A 187 -24.25 2.84 -9.30
N GLY A 188 -25.24 3.51 -8.75
CA GLY A 188 -26.43 2.88 -8.16
C GLY A 188 -26.28 2.48 -6.68
N LEU A 189 -25.11 2.60 -6.09
CA LEU A 189 -24.93 2.40 -4.65
C LEU A 189 -25.00 3.75 -3.91
N ASN A 190 -25.81 3.81 -2.87
CA ASN A 190 -25.89 4.97 -1.99
C ASN A 190 -25.34 4.63 -0.59
N ALA A 191 -25.06 5.67 0.21
CA ALA A 191 -24.47 5.51 1.53
C ALA A 191 -25.29 4.58 2.46
N GLY A 192 -26.62 4.57 2.35
CA GLY A 192 -27.49 3.70 3.13
C GLY A 192 -27.36 2.22 2.76
N LEU A 193 -27.22 1.91 1.49
CA LEU A 193 -27.01 0.54 1.02
C LEU A 193 -25.63 0.03 1.42
N ILE A 194 -24.61 0.88 1.36
CA ILE A 194 -23.23 0.54 1.77
C ILE A 194 -23.17 0.26 3.28
N HIS A 195 -23.92 1.02 4.08
CA HIS A 195 -23.88 0.87 5.54
C HIS A 195 -24.64 -0.36 6.04
N ASN A 196 -25.74 -0.73 5.39
CA ASN A 196 -26.61 -1.83 5.83
C ASN A 196 -26.16 -3.22 5.38
N HIS A 197 -25.33 -3.33 4.34
CA HIS A 197 -24.89 -4.62 3.78
C HIS A 197 -23.48 -5.05 4.21
N TRP A 198 -22.72 -4.17 4.85
CA TRP A 198 -21.36 -4.48 5.32
C TRP A 198 -21.22 -4.19 6.82
N PRO A 199 -21.60 -5.15 7.70
CA PRO A 199 -21.12 -5.10 9.07
C PRO A 199 -19.60 -5.29 9.05
N LEU A 200 -18.91 -4.34 9.66
CA LEU A 200 -17.52 -4.33 10.06
C LEU A 200 -16.81 -5.69 9.90
N MET A 201 -16.09 -5.90 8.80
CA MET A 201 -14.96 -6.79 8.80
C MET A 201 -13.80 -6.04 9.48
N SER A 202 -13.80 -6.09 10.80
CA SER A 202 -12.68 -5.77 11.68
C SER A 202 -11.65 -6.90 11.63
#